data_0aee375701506e811d1dee2c947c7ef7
#
_entry.id   0aee375701506e811d1dee2c947c7ef7
#
_cell.length_a   1.000
_cell.length_b   1.000
_cell.length_c   1.000
_cell.angle_alpha   90.00
_cell.angle_beta   90.00
_cell.angle_gamma   90.00
#
_symmetry.space_group_name_H-M   'P 1'
#
loop_
_entity.id
_entity.type
_entity.pdbx_description
1 polymer ?
#
loop_
_entity_poly.entity_id
_entity_poly.type
_entity_poly.pdbx_seq_one_letter_code
_entity_poly.pdbx_strand_id
1 'polypeptide(L)'
;MLTDMKSILADAKKKSYGVAAPNAWNEDSIRAAIGAAEREKAPIIIALYPVMADIFEFGKIAVEMAKNASVPVAVHLDHGQELEQVVKAIRAGFTSVMVDRSTLPFDKNVEAVKEIVTFAHAVGVTVEAELGHVGQGCDYTETKDQGLTDPNEAIQFVEMTGVDCLAVAVGTSHGVYKGKPELRFDLLSKLNNAVDVPLVLHGCSGTGDENLKKAIGYGITKLNLYTDLDMAGYTLFQESIKKQEISKITEACSFMFKGYSDKLTHYIQWFGASGKA
;
A
#
# COMPACT_ATOMS: atom_id res chain seq x y z
N MET A 1 -5.20 -8.97 -14.95
CA MET A 1 -5.60 -10.26 -14.31
C MET A 1 -5.89 -10.01 -12.84
N LEU A 2 -7.17 -9.89 -12.48
CA LEU A 2 -7.54 -9.77 -11.07
C LEU A 2 -7.07 -11.00 -10.29
N THR A 3 -6.39 -10.78 -9.15
CA THR A 3 -5.87 -11.85 -8.29
C THR A 3 -5.94 -11.45 -6.81
N ASP A 4 -5.72 -12.39 -5.90
CA ASP A 4 -5.61 -12.12 -4.47
C ASP A 4 -4.24 -11.52 -4.13
N MET A 5 -4.19 -10.70 -3.08
CA MET A 5 -2.96 -10.04 -2.65
C MET A 5 -1.96 -11.02 -2.03
N LYS A 6 -2.45 -12.05 -1.33
CA LYS A 6 -1.62 -13.08 -0.69
C LYS A 6 -0.71 -13.77 -1.71
N SER A 7 -1.23 -14.16 -2.87
CA SER A 7 -0.46 -14.79 -3.95
C SER A 7 0.64 -13.87 -4.50
N ILE A 8 0.31 -12.58 -4.71
CA ILE A 8 1.31 -11.57 -5.13
C ILE A 8 2.43 -11.43 -4.11
N LEU A 9 2.08 -11.29 -2.82
CA LEU A 9 3.07 -11.07 -1.76
C LEU A 9 3.90 -12.33 -1.46
N ALA A 10 3.34 -13.51 -1.59
CA ALA A 10 4.08 -14.77 -1.45
C ALA A 10 5.15 -14.92 -2.55
N ASP A 11 4.82 -14.57 -3.80
CA ASP A 11 5.80 -14.54 -4.89
C ASP A 11 6.89 -13.48 -4.66
N ALA A 12 6.49 -12.28 -4.23
CA ALA A 12 7.41 -11.20 -3.91
C ALA A 12 8.40 -11.58 -2.81
N LYS A 13 7.90 -12.19 -1.72
CA LYS A 13 8.74 -12.69 -0.62
C LYS A 13 9.72 -13.74 -1.11
N LYS A 14 9.25 -14.71 -1.88
CA LYS A 14 10.08 -15.80 -2.43
C LYS A 14 11.18 -15.31 -3.38
N LYS A 15 10.89 -14.27 -4.17
CA LYS A 15 11.80 -13.73 -5.19
C LYS A 15 12.53 -12.45 -4.74
N SER A 16 12.30 -11.99 -3.48
CA SER A 16 12.96 -10.85 -2.86
C SER A 16 12.81 -9.55 -3.66
N TYR A 17 11.57 -9.18 -4.03
CA TYR A 17 11.25 -7.89 -4.62
C TYR A 17 10.08 -7.20 -3.88
N GLY A 18 9.95 -5.88 -4.05
CA GLY A 18 8.84 -5.11 -3.47
C GLY A 18 7.71 -4.90 -4.47
N VAL A 19 6.47 -5.00 -4.01
CA VAL A 19 5.27 -4.72 -4.81
C VAL A 19 4.76 -3.32 -4.48
N ALA A 20 4.60 -2.48 -5.50
CA ALA A 20 4.01 -1.17 -5.35
C ALA A 20 2.51 -1.28 -5.03
N ALA A 21 2.08 -0.56 -3.99
CA ALA A 21 0.68 -0.41 -3.60
C ALA A 21 0.27 1.06 -3.67
N PRO A 22 0.06 1.62 -4.88
CA PRO A 22 -0.38 3.00 -5.05
C PRO A 22 -1.81 3.19 -4.59
N ASN A 23 -2.09 4.29 -3.87
CA ASN A 23 -3.46 4.74 -3.68
C ASN A 23 -4.00 5.33 -4.99
N ALA A 24 -5.23 4.94 -5.31
CA ALA A 24 -6.01 5.46 -6.41
C ALA A 24 -7.40 5.86 -5.90
N TRP A 25 -8.07 6.82 -6.59
CA TRP A 25 -9.33 7.40 -6.11
C TRP A 25 -10.39 7.60 -7.19
N ASN A 26 -10.04 7.38 -8.46
CA ASN A 26 -10.94 7.45 -9.60
C ASN A 26 -10.44 6.58 -10.76
N GLU A 27 -11.22 6.47 -11.83
CA GLU A 27 -10.88 5.67 -13.00
C GLU A 27 -9.51 6.06 -13.60
N ASP A 28 -9.21 7.34 -13.72
CA ASP A 28 -7.96 7.80 -14.35
C ASP A 28 -6.73 7.42 -13.50
N SER A 29 -6.79 7.52 -12.18
CA SER A 29 -5.72 7.09 -11.29
C SER A 29 -5.52 5.56 -11.32
N ILE A 30 -6.61 4.78 -11.38
CA ILE A 30 -6.55 3.32 -11.55
C ILE A 30 -5.89 2.99 -12.90
N ARG A 31 -6.31 3.65 -13.99
CA ARG A 31 -5.76 3.47 -15.32
C ARG A 31 -4.28 3.81 -15.39
N ALA A 32 -3.88 4.91 -14.75
CA ALA A 32 -2.48 5.34 -14.68
C ALA A 32 -1.61 4.31 -13.93
N ALA A 33 -2.14 3.76 -12.83
CA ALA A 33 -1.45 2.77 -12.02
C ALA A 33 -1.32 1.42 -12.75
N ILE A 34 -2.42 0.88 -13.27
CA ILE A 34 -2.40 -0.39 -14.04
C ILE A 34 -1.50 -0.24 -15.27
N GLY A 35 -1.61 0.88 -16.02
CA GLY A 35 -0.79 1.13 -17.20
C GLY A 35 0.71 1.21 -16.89
N ALA A 36 1.12 1.74 -15.72
CA ALA A 36 2.50 1.70 -15.27
C ALA A 36 2.97 0.25 -15.03
N ALA A 37 2.16 -0.55 -14.34
CA ALA A 37 2.46 -1.95 -14.07
C ALA A 37 2.53 -2.81 -15.35
N GLU A 38 1.65 -2.57 -16.32
CA GLU A 38 1.65 -3.28 -17.60
C GLU A 38 2.88 -2.97 -18.44
N ARG A 39 3.31 -1.68 -18.50
CA ARG A 39 4.56 -1.31 -19.19
C ARG A 39 5.77 -2.01 -18.61
N GLU A 40 5.80 -2.17 -17.29
CA GLU A 40 6.89 -2.82 -16.57
C GLU A 40 6.73 -4.35 -16.44
N LYS A 41 5.61 -4.91 -16.89
CA LYS A 41 5.25 -6.32 -16.70
C LYS A 41 5.41 -6.72 -15.22
N ALA A 42 4.80 -5.94 -14.35
CA ALA A 42 4.93 -6.07 -12.90
C ALA A 42 3.58 -6.34 -12.23
N PRO A 43 3.51 -7.13 -11.14
CA PRO A 43 2.32 -7.20 -10.30
C PRO A 43 2.11 -5.86 -9.57
N ILE A 44 0.85 -5.54 -9.25
CA ILE A 44 0.50 -4.29 -8.57
C ILE A 44 -0.70 -4.48 -7.62
N ILE A 45 -0.76 -3.67 -6.58
CA ILE A 45 -1.87 -3.62 -5.62
C ILE A 45 -2.53 -2.24 -5.71
N ILE A 46 -3.73 -2.15 -6.29
CA ILE A 46 -4.49 -0.90 -6.37
C ILE A 46 -5.19 -0.69 -5.05
N ALA A 47 -4.78 0.32 -4.30
CA ALA A 47 -5.26 0.60 -2.95
C ALA A 47 -6.23 1.79 -2.91
N LEU A 48 -7.32 1.66 -2.18
CA LEU A 48 -8.24 2.77 -1.86
C LEU A 48 -8.17 3.10 -0.38
N TYR A 49 -7.79 4.33 -0.05
CA TYR A 49 -8.01 4.88 1.29
C TYR A 49 -9.46 5.37 1.39
N PRO A 50 -10.26 4.95 2.41
CA PRO A 50 -11.73 5.09 2.42
C PRO A 50 -12.29 6.50 2.27
N VAL A 51 -11.51 7.53 2.61
CA VAL A 51 -11.97 8.93 2.50
C VAL A 51 -11.80 9.53 1.11
N MET A 52 -11.10 8.83 0.19
CA MET A 52 -10.78 9.37 -1.14
C MET A 52 -11.91 9.19 -2.15
N ALA A 53 -12.72 8.13 -2.00
CA ALA A 53 -13.83 7.82 -2.89
C ALA A 53 -14.85 6.91 -2.21
N ASP A 54 -16.05 6.80 -2.80
CA ASP A 54 -17.00 5.77 -2.38
C ASP A 54 -16.42 4.37 -2.65
N ILE A 55 -16.36 3.54 -1.60
CA ILE A 55 -15.73 2.21 -1.63
C ILE A 55 -16.40 1.30 -2.65
N PHE A 56 -17.74 1.37 -2.74
CA PHE A 56 -18.49 0.46 -3.61
C PHE A 56 -18.34 0.84 -5.08
N GLU A 57 -18.44 2.12 -5.41
CA GLU A 57 -18.27 2.64 -6.77
C GLU A 57 -16.84 2.43 -7.26
N PHE A 58 -15.85 2.80 -6.45
CA PHE A 58 -14.44 2.56 -6.77
C PHE A 58 -14.17 1.08 -7.03
N GLY A 59 -14.66 0.20 -6.14
CA GLY A 59 -14.43 -1.24 -6.25
C GLY A 59 -14.97 -1.82 -7.55
N LYS A 60 -16.18 -1.40 -7.97
CA LYS A 60 -16.76 -1.84 -9.26
C LYS A 60 -15.87 -1.49 -10.45
N ILE A 61 -15.32 -0.28 -10.47
CA ILE A 61 -14.45 0.19 -11.54
C ILE A 61 -13.09 -0.53 -11.46
N ALA A 62 -12.44 -0.53 -10.29
CA ALA A 62 -11.12 -1.11 -10.10
C ALA A 62 -11.07 -2.61 -10.39
N VAL A 63 -12.07 -3.36 -9.92
CA VAL A 63 -12.18 -4.81 -10.16
C VAL A 63 -12.35 -5.11 -11.66
N GLU A 64 -13.20 -4.37 -12.37
CA GLU A 64 -13.38 -4.59 -13.81
C GLU A 64 -12.11 -4.25 -14.59
N MET A 65 -11.44 -3.16 -14.26
CA MET A 65 -10.16 -2.81 -14.88
C MET A 65 -9.07 -3.84 -14.57
N ALA A 66 -9.00 -4.34 -13.32
CA ALA A 66 -8.06 -5.38 -12.92
C ALA A 66 -8.28 -6.71 -13.65
N LYS A 67 -9.54 -7.11 -13.90
CA LYS A 67 -9.86 -8.31 -14.71
C LYS A 67 -9.27 -8.22 -16.13
N ASN A 68 -9.31 -7.03 -16.72
CA ASN A 68 -8.86 -6.78 -18.07
C ASN A 68 -7.36 -6.47 -18.20
N ALA A 69 -6.66 -6.28 -17.07
CA ALA A 69 -5.22 -6.04 -17.05
C ALA A 69 -4.42 -7.25 -17.55
N SER A 70 -3.27 -6.99 -18.19
CA SER A 70 -2.33 -8.02 -18.68
C SER A 70 -1.36 -8.53 -17.59
N VAL A 71 -1.35 -7.90 -16.42
CA VAL A 71 -0.52 -8.24 -15.25
C VAL A 71 -1.37 -8.60 -14.05
N PRO A 72 -0.83 -9.29 -13.02
CA PRO A 72 -1.52 -9.54 -11.76
C PRO A 72 -1.86 -8.22 -11.03
N VAL A 73 -3.14 -8.04 -10.70
CA VAL A 73 -3.64 -6.86 -9.97
C VAL A 73 -4.50 -7.30 -8.81
N ALA A 74 -4.15 -6.92 -7.59
CA ALA A 74 -5.04 -7.00 -6.44
C ALA A 74 -5.74 -5.65 -6.20
N VAL A 75 -6.99 -5.68 -5.76
CA VAL A 75 -7.74 -4.49 -5.35
C VAL A 75 -7.88 -4.52 -3.83
N HIS A 76 -7.41 -3.48 -3.17
CA HIS A 76 -7.16 -3.45 -1.73
C HIS A 76 -7.84 -2.26 -1.04
N LEU A 77 -8.54 -2.53 0.08
CA LEU A 77 -9.00 -1.49 1.00
C LEU A 77 -7.84 -1.13 1.95
N ASP A 78 -7.38 0.10 1.88
CA ASP A 78 -6.28 0.64 2.66
C ASP A 78 -6.81 1.32 3.93
N HIS A 79 -6.32 0.96 5.13
CA HIS A 79 -6.77 1.48 6.42
C HIS A 79 -8.28 1.45 6.67
N GLY A 80 -8.91 0.28 6.50
CA GLY A 80 -10.30 0.07 6.91
C GLY A 80 -10.44 0.16 8.43
N GLN A 81 -11.11 1.22 8.90
CA GLN A 81 -11.30 1.46 10.34
C GLN A 81 -12.64 0.93 10.85
N GLU A 82 -13.63 0.79 9.99
CA GLU A 82 -14.96 0.36 10.36
C GLU A 82 -15.33 -0.96 9.66
N LEU A 83 -16.05 -1.83 10.39
CA LEU A 83 -16.56 -3.08 9.82
C LEU A 83 -17.38 -2.84 8.55
N GLU A 84 -18.18 -1.76 8.52
CA GLU A 84 -18.97 -1.39 7.36
C GLU A 84 -18.12 -1.15 6.10
N GLN A 85 -16.96 -0.50 6.24
CA GLN A 85 -16.02 -0.26 5.14
C GLN A 85 -15.48 -1.57 4.57
N VAL A 86 -15.09 -2.49 5.45
CA VAL A 86 -14.60 -3.83 5.06
C VAL A 86 -15.69 -4.62 4.32
N VAL A 87 -16.91 -4.63 4.85
CA VAL A 87 -18.05 -5.32 4.22
C VAL A 87 -18.39 -4.70 2.87
N LYS A 88 -18.39 -3.37 2.75
CA LYS A 88 -18.60 -2.67 1.47
C LYS A 88 -17.53 -3.05 0.44
N ALA A 89 -16.25 -3.09 0.84
CA ALA A 89 -15.15 -3.47 -0.03
C ALA A 89 -15.29 -4.92 -0.54
N ILE A 90 -15.56 -5.87 0.34
CA ILE A 90 -15.79 -7.27 -0.03
C ILE A 90 -16.96 -7.40 -1.02
N ARG A 91 -18.07 -6.73 -0.74
CA ARG A 91 -19.25 -6.73 -1.65
C ARG A 91 -18.98 -6.04 -2.99
N ALA A 92 -18.08 -5.08 -3.03
CA ALA A 92 -17.66 -4.43 -4.27
C ALA A 92 -16.69 -5.29 -5.10
N GLY A 93 -16.17 -6.39 -4.51
CA GLY A 93 -15.27 -7.33 -5.17
C GLY A 93 -13.78 -7.07 -4.92
N PHE A 94 -13.43 -6.31 -3.89
CA PHE A 94 -12.04 -6.18 -3.47
C PHE A 94 -11.48 -7.57 -3.14
N THR A 95 -10.22 -7.82 -3.53
CA THR A 95 -9.54 -9.09 -3.29
C THR A 95 -8.71 -9.08 -2.01
N SER A 96 -8.59 -7.90 -1.38
CA SER A 96 -7.93 -7.75 -0.10
C SER A 96 -8.46 -6.54 0.68
N VAL A 97 -8.37 -6.62 2.00
CA VAL A 97 -8.76 -5.55 2.92
C VAL A 97 -7.71 -5.39 4.02
N MET A 98 -7.44 -4.16 4.43
CA MET A 98 -6.68 -3.88 5.63
C MET A 98 -7.63 -3.52 6.78
N VAL A 99 -7.33 -4.07 7.95
CA VAL A 99 -8.01 -3.75 9.21
C VAL A 99 -7.01 -3.01 10.10
N ASP A 100 -7.23 -1.71 10.22
CA ASP A 100 -6.37 -0.88 11.06
C ASP A 100 -7.01 -0.61 12.42
N ARG A 101 -6.49 -1.28 13.42
CA ARG A 101 -6.82 -1.13 14.83
C ARG A 101 -5.57 -0.86 15.68
N SER A 102 -4.49 -0.40 15.03
CA SER A 102 -3.17 -0.17 15.62
C SER A 102 -3.17 0.82 16.79
N THR A 103 -4.16 1.70 16.85
CA THR A 103 -4.34 2.66 17.97
C THR A 103 -5.00 2.04 19.20
N LEU A 104 -5.56 0.83 19.09
CA LEU A 104 -6.16 0.13 20.23
C LEU A 104 -5.10 -0.67 21.01
N PRO A 105 -5.37 -0.99 22.32
CA PRO A 105 -4.57 -1.96 23.05
C PRO A 105 -4.46 -3.29 22.31
N PHE A 106 -3.35 -4.00 22.47
CA PHE A 106 -3.02 -5.24 21.76
C PHE A 106 -4.18 -6.25 21.72
N ASP A 107 -4.78 -6.59 22.86
CA ASP A 107 -5.85 -7.56 22.94
C ASP A 107 -7.09 -7.13 22.11
N LYS A 108 -7.38 -5.84 22.08
CA LYS A 108 -8.50 -5.28 21.31
C LYS A 108 -8.22 -5.24 19.81
N ASN A 109 -6.96 -4.97 19.44
CA ASN A 109 -6.55 -5.08 18.04
C ASN A 109 -6.66 -6.54 17.57
N VAL A 110 -6.16 -7.51 18.36
CA VAL A 110 -6.29 -8.95 18.06
C VAL A 110 -7.75 -9.38 17.93
N GLU A 111 -8.62 -9.01 18.86
CA GLU A 111 -10.05 -9.37 18.85
C GLU A 111 -10.72 -8.89 17.54
N ALA A 112 -10.56 -7.61 17.21
CA ALA A 112 -11.18 -7.00 16.04
C ALA A 112 -10.65 -7.57 14.72
N VAL A 113 -9.32 -7.76 14.62
CA VAL A 113 -8.70 -8.32 13.42
C VAL A 113 -9.10 -9.76 13.20
N LYS A 114 -9.12 -10.59 14.25
CA LYS A 114 -9.52 -12.00 14.18
C LYS A 114 -10.96 -12.18 13.69
N GLU A 115 -11.88 -11.32 14.12
CA GLU A 115 -13.26 -11.33 13.65
C GLU A 115 -13.30 -11.14 12.12
N ILE A 116 -12.59 -10.13 11.63
CA ILE A 116 -12.57 -9.80 10.20
C ILE A 116 -11.87 -10.89 9.38
N VAL A 117 -10.75 -11.43 9.86
CA VAL A 117 -10.04 -12.54 9.20
C VAL A 117 -10.99 -13.73 9.00
N THR A 118 -11.81 -14.06 10.03
CA THR A 118 -12.71 -15.20 9.97
C THR A 118 -13.69 -15.11 8.79
N PHE A 119 -14.33 -13.99 8.57
CA PHE A 119 -15.30 -13.89 7.48
C PHE A 119 -14.67 -13.48 6.14
N ALA A 120 -13.59 -12.72 6.13
CA ALA A 120 -12.88 -12.40 4.89
C ALA A 120 -12.30 -13.66 4.24
N HIS A 121 -11.65 -14.52 5.02
CA HIS A 121 -11.13 -15.79 4.54
C HIS A 121 -12.24 -16.73 4.04
N ALA A 122 -13.43 -16.72 4.66
CA ALA A 122 -14.56 -17.52 4.23
C ALA A 122 -15.03 -17.19 2.80
N VAL A 123 -14.68 -16.01 2.29
CA VAL A 123 -15.00 -15.55 0.92
C VAL A 123 -13.75 -15.33 0.05
N GLY A 124 -12.59 -15.82 0.50
CA GLY A 124 -11.34 -15.80 -0.27
C GLY A 124 -10.67 -14.42 -0.38
N VAL A 125 -10.92 -13.52 0.59
CA VAL A 125 -10.35 -12.17 0.64
C VAL A 125 -9.15 -12.14 1.58
N THR A 126 -8.01 -11.65 1.09
CA THR A 126 -6.76 -11.48 1.85
C THR A 126 -6.93 -10.40 2.92
N VAL A 127 -6.36 -10.60 4.11
CA VAL A 127 -6.41 -9.62 5.20
C VAL A 127 -5.01 -9.14 5.58
N GLU A 128 -4.84 -7.82 5.58
CA GLU A 128 -3.72 -7.08 6.15
C GLU A 128 -4.13 -6.48 7.50
N ALA A 129 -3.24 -6.43 8.46
CA ALA A 129 -3.44 -5.67 9.69
C ALA A 129 -2.16 -4.91 10.05
N GLU A 130 -2.28 -3.95 10.97
CA GLU A 130 -1.16 -3.15 11.48
C GLU A 130 -0.90 -3.44 12.95
N LEU A 131 0.37 -3.62 13.29
CA LEU A 131 0.86 -3.72 14.66
C LEU A 131 1.99 -2.72 14.92
N GLY A 132 1.96 -2.09 16.11
CA GLY A 132 2.58 -0.80 16.31
C GLY A 132 1.67 0.25 15.68
N HIS A 133 2.14 1.48 15.51
CA HIS A 133 1.34 2.52 14.88
C HIS A 133 2.20 3.41 13.98
N VAL A 134 1.82 3.47 12.70
CA VAL A 134 2.46 4.36 11.72
C VAL A 134 1.81 5.75 11.85
N GLY A 135 2.54 6.69 12.45
CA GLY A 135 2.05 8.04 12.73
C GLY A 135 2.00 8.96 11.50
N GLN A 136 1.86 10.26 11.77
CA GLN A 136 1.80 11.29 10.73
C GLN A 136 3.14 12.02 10.58
N GLY A 137 3.57 12.26 9.33
CA GLY A 137 4.84 12.91 9.01
C GLY A 137 4.94 14.36 9.54
N CYS A 138 3.81 15.06 9.69
CA CYS A 138 3.78 16.39 10.29
C CYS A 138 4.25 16.43 11.76
N ASP A 139 4.16 15.29 12.48
CA ASP A 139 4.54 15.16 13.88
C ASP A 139 5.77 14.24 14.04
N TYR A 140 6.44 13.90 12.93
CA TYR A 140 7.49 12.90 12.86
C TYR A 140 8.63 13.12 13.86
N THR A 141 9.10 14.37 14.02
CA THR A 141 10.21 14.68 14.95
C THR A 141 9.91 14.36 16.41
N GLU A 142 8.62 14.34 16.77
CA GLU A 142 8.14 14.09 18.13
C GLU A 142 7.76 12.61 18.35
N THR A 143 7.36 11.92 17.27
CA THR A 143 6.73 10.59 17.32
C THR A 143 7.57 9.46 16.74
N LYS A 144 8.70 9.74 16.06
CA LYS A 144 9.51 8.76 15.31
C LYS A 144 9.96 7.52 16.07
N ASP A 145 10.04 7.61 17.40
CA ASP A 145 10.45 6.52 18.31
C ASP A 145 9.26 5.92 19.07
N GLN A 146 8.04 6.38 18.78
CA GLN A 146 6.81 5.90 19.43
C GLN A 146 6.12 4.87 18.51
N GLY A 147 5.38 3.98 19.15
CA GLY A 147 4.53 3.01 18.43
C GLY A 147 5.29 2.02 17.56
N LEU A 148 6.60 1.84 17.73
CA LEU A 148 7.37 0.83 16.98
C LEU A 148 6.85 -0.57 17.29
N THR A 149 6.85 -1.45 16.27
CA THR A 149 6.36 -2.83 16.40
C THR A 149 7.33 -3.67 17.23
N ASP A 150 6.85 -4.31 18.30
CA ASP A 150 7.63 -5.29 19.08
C ASP A 150 7.62 -6.66 18.37
N PRO A 151 8.80 -7.29 18.13
CA PRO A 151 8.86 -8.59 17.46
C PRO A 151 8.16 -9.73 18.19
N ASN A 152 8.11 -9.73 19.54
CA ASN A 152 7.42 -10.77 20.30
C ASN A 152 5.90 -10.60 20.21
N GLU A 153 5.42 -9.34 20.25
CA GLU A 153 4.01 -9.05 20.00
C GLU A 153 3.62 -9.43 18.56
N ALA A 154 4.51 -9.20 17.57
CA ALA A 154 4.25 -9.57 16.18
C ALA A 154 4.04 -11.08 16.01
N ILE A 155 4.84 -11.94 16.67
CA ILE A 155 4.64 -13.39 16.68
C ILE A 155 3.23 -13.73 17.21
N GLN A 156 2.90 -13.23 18.40
CA GLN A 156 1.62 -13.50 19.05
C GLN A 156 0.44 -12.99 18.21
N PHE A 157 0.58 -11.78 17.63
CA PHE A 157 -0.45 -11.16 16.82
C PHE A 157 -0.78 -12.00 15.58
N VAL A 158 0.24 -12.42 14.83
CA VAL A 158 0.06 -13.26 13.62
C VAL A 158 -0.56 -14.61 13.98
N GLU A 159 -0.08 -15.28 15.05
CA GLU A 159 -0.61 -16.57 15.51
C GLU A 159 -2.07 -16.47 15.97
N MET A 160 -2.43 -15.42 16.70
CA MET A 160 -3.77 -15.25 17.26
C MET A 160 -4.80 -14.78 16.24
N THR A 161 -4.39 -13.98 15.26
CA THR A 161 -5.30 -13.38 14.26
C THR A 161 -5.40 -14.17 12.96
N GLY A 162 -4.30 -14.79 12.51
CA GLY A 162 -4.22 -15.49 11.23
C GLY A 162 -4.20 -14.54 10.02
N VAL A 163 -3.72 -13.30 10.18
CA VAL A 163 -3.57 -12.34 9.06
C VAL A 163 -2.65 -12.86 7.97
N ASP A 164 -2.84 -12.43 6.74
CA ASP A 164 -2.05 -12.86 5.58
C ASP A 164 -0.79 -12.03 5.37
N CYS A 165 -0.76 -10.79 5.85
CA CYS A 165 0.41 -9.91 5.85
C CYS A 165 0.30 -8.88 6.97
N LEU A 166 1.45 -8.33 7.41
CA LEU A 166 1.54 -7.47 8.57
C LEU A 166 2.22 -6.14 8.23
N ALA A 167 1.49 -5.04 8.38
CA ALA A 167 2.05 -3.70 8.37
C ALA A 167 2.77 -3.44 9.69
N VAL A 168 4.02 -2.96 9.58
CA VAL A 168 4.90 -2.77 10.73
C VAL A 168 5.39 -1.33 10.84
N ALA A 169 5.38 -0.80 12.05
CA ALA A 169 5.92 0.52 12.38
C ALA A 169 7.43 0.38 12.68
N VAL A 170 8.25 0.86 11.75
CA VAL A 170 9.72 0.77 11.81
C VAL A 170 10.41 2.12 11.56
N GLY A 171 9.72 3.23 11.91
CA GLY A 171 10.24 4.58 11.81
C GLY A 171 9.85 5.31 10.52
N THR A 172 8.79 4.87 9.84
CA THR A 172 8.11 5.64 8.77
C THR A 172 6.84 6.30 9.30
N SER A 173 6.31 7.29 8.56
CA SER A 173 5.05 7.98 8.87
C SER A 173 4.33 8.40 7.59
N HIS A 174 3.02 8.61 7.66
CA HIS A 174 2.19 9.01 6.54
C HIS A 174 2.35 10.51 6.20
N GLY A 175 2.25 10.84 4.90
CA GLY A 175 2.25 12.22 4.42
C GLY A 175 3.64 12.86 4.32
N VAL A 176 3.70 14.18 4.40
CA VAL A 176 4.95 14.95 4.26
C VAL A 176 5.70 14.98 5.59
N TYR A 177 6.95 14.54 5.58
CA TYR A 177 7.78 14.51 6.78
C TYR A 177 8.26 15.90 7.21
N LYS A 178 8.14 16.18 8.51
CA LYS A 178 8.96 17.19 9.18
C LYS A 178 10.24 16.52 9.67
N GLY A 179 11.33 16.73 8.95
CA GLY A 179 12.62 16.10 9.23
C GLY A 179 12.93 14.93 8.29
N LYS A 180 14.03 14.25 8.54
CA LYS A 180 14.51 13.12 7.73
C LYS A 180 14.00 11.80 8.31
N PRO A 181 13.33 10.94 7.51
CA PRO A 181 12.93 9.61 7.97
C PRO A 181 14.12 8.75 8.38
N GLU A 182 14.00 8.05 9.49
CA GLU A 182 15.03 7.17 10.06
C GLU A 182 14.46 5.76 10.25
N LEU A 183 14.60 4.90 9.24
CA LEU A 183 14.12 3.52 9.31
C LEU A 183 14.98 2.70 10.27
N ARG A 184 14.33 1.90 11.11
CA ARG A 184 14.96 0.98 12.07
C ARG A 184 15.22 -0.37 11.37
N PHE A 185 16.30 -0.45 10.57
CA PHE A 185 16.61 -1.67 9.81
C PHE A 185 16.95 -2.88 10.66
N ASP A 186 17.56 -2.67 11.84
CA ASP A 186 17.78 -3.72 12.84
C ASP A 186 16.47 -4.30 13.38
N LEU A 187 15.48 -3.44 13.64
CA LEU A 187 14.15 -3.86 14.06
C LEU A 187 13.44 -4.60 12.91
N LEU A 188 13.51 -4.07 11.68
CA LEU A 188 12.91 -4.71 10.51
C LEU A 188 13.50 -6.11 10.28
N SER A 189 14.84 -6.28 10.44
CA SER A 189 15.48 -7.59 10.37
C SER A 189 14.94 -8.57 11.43
N LYS A 190 14.75 -8.10 12.66
CA LYS A 190 14.17 -8.92 13.74
C LYS A 190 12.73 -9.34 13.42
N LEU A 191 11.92 -8.40 12.94
CA LEU A 191 10.52 -8.66 12.55
C LEU A 191 10.44 -9.68 11.40
N ASN A 192 11.25 -9.52 10.34
CA ASN A 192 11.27 -10.45 9.22
C ASN A 192 11.71 -11.89 9.63
N ASN A 193 12.54 -12.01 10.66
CA ASN A 193 12.93 -13.31 11.20
C ASN A 193 11.91 -13.87 12.21
N ALA A 194 11.05 -13.03 12.76
CA ALA A 194 10.08 -13.39 13.79
C ALA A 194 8.78 -13.95 13.20
N VAL A 195 8.35 -13.46 12.02
CA VAL A 195 7.06 -13.85 11.43
C VAL A 195 7.22 -14.37 10.00
N ASP A 196 6.43 -15.39 9.66
CA ASP A 196 6.46 -15.98 8.31
C ASP A 196 5.61 -15.22 7.29
N VAL A 197 4.68 -14.37 7.75
CA VAL A 197 3.83 -13.57 6.85
C VAL A 197 4.63 -12.46 6.16
N PRO A 198 4.26 -12.05 4.93
CA PRO A 198 4.83 -10.89 4.26
C PRO A 198 4.73 -9.62 5.09
N LEU A 199 5.80 -8.81 5.13
CA LEU A 199 5.81 -7.52 5.80
C LEU A 199 5.44 -6.38 4.85
N VAL A 200 4.69 -5.42 5.38
CA VAL A 200 4.20 -4.24 4.65
C VAL A 200 4.79 -2.97 5.26
N LEU A 201 5.21 -2.03 4.40
CA LEU A 201 5.69 -0.72 4.80
C LEU A 201 4.70 0.36 4.39
N HIS A 202 4.12 1.05 5.36
CA HIS A 202 3.37 2.28 5.18
C HIS A 202 4.28 3.51 5.28
N GLY A 203 3.81 4.68 4.80
CA GLY A 203 4.59 5.92 4.87
C GLY A 203 5.84 5.93 3.98
N CYS A 204 5.81 5.27 2.82
CA CYS A 204 6.97 5.18 1.92
C CYS A 204 7.33 6.50 1.24
N SER A 205 6.35 7.36 0.94
CA SER A 205 6.58 8.67 0.30
C SER A 205 7.53 9.52 1.14
N GLY A 206 8.52 10.14 0.51
CA GLY A 206 9.52 10.96 1.19
C GLY A 206 10.59 10.20 1.97
N THR A 207 10.54 8.87 2.03
CA THR A 207 11.53 8.03 2.73
C THR A 207 12.85 7.94 1.98
N GLY A 208 12.83 8.10 0.66
CA GLY A 208 13.99 8.04 -0.23
C GLY A 208 14.25 6.64 -0.79
N ASP A 209 14.62 6.60 -2.06
CA ASP A 209 14.76 5.39 -2.85
C ASP A 209 15.69 4.34 -2.23
N GLU A 210 16.87 4.75 -1.74
CA GLU A 210 17.85 3.84 -1.13
C GLU A 210 17.31 3.19 0.16
N ASN A 211 16.56 3.94 0.98
CA ASN A 211 15.94 3.41 2.18
C ASN A 211 14.85 2.37 1.84
N LEU A 212 14.03 2.65 0.81
CA LEU A 212 12.99 1.72 0.36
C LEU A 212 13.62 0.44 -0.22
N LYS A 213 14.66 0.56 -1.05
CA LYS A 213 15.39 -0.59 -1.59
C LYS A 213 16.02 -1.43 -0.47
N LYS A 214 16.61 -0.75 0.51
CA LYS A 214 17.17 -1.42 1.67
C LYS A 214 16.10 -2.13 2.50
N ALA A 215 14.91 -1.51 2.70
CA ALA A 215 13.80 -2.12 3.42
C ALA A 215 13.31 -3.42 2.73
N ILE A 216 13.26 -3.44 1.39
CA ILE A 216 12.96 -4.66 0.62
C ILE A 216 14.01 -5.74 0.90
N GLY A 217 15.30 -5.38 0.93
CA GLY A 217 16.38 -6.31 1.28
C GLY A 217 16.27 -6.87 2.72
N TYR A 218 15.54 -6.18 3.60
CA TYR A 218 15.23 -6.62 4.98
C TYR A 218 13.85 -7.26 5.13
N GLY A 219 13.15 -7.58 4.03
CA GLY A 219 11.95 -8.39 4.04
C GLY A 219 10.63 -7.68 3.78
N ILE A 220 10.63 -6.37 3.52
CA ILE A 220 9.41 -5.68 3.06
C ILE A 220 9.02 -6.17 1.67
N THR A 221 7.74 -6.52 1.50
CA THR A 221 7.19 -7.02 0.23
C THR A 221 6.12 -6.12 -0.37
N LYS A 222 5.38 -5.34 0.43
CA LYS A 222 4.39 -4.36 -0.03
C LYS A 222 4.81 -2.96 0.42
N LEU A 223 4.75 -1.99 -0.47
CA LEU A 223 5.11 -0.61 -0.19
C LEU A 223 3.96 0.32 -0.59
N ASN A 224 3.33 0.96 0.41
CA ASN A 224 2.23 1.89 0.19
C ASN A 224 2.75 3.24 -0.32
N LEU A 225 2.17 3.72 -1.42
CA LEU A 225 2.59 4.91 -2.15
C LEU A 225 1.39 5.84 -2.38
N TYR A 226 1.45 7.07 -1.89
CA TYR A 226 0.45 8.10 -2.17
C TYR A 226 1.08 9.45 -2.44
N THR A 227 1.60 10.12 -1.41
CA THR A 227 2.02 11.52 -1.45
C THR A 227 3.00 11.83 -2.58
N ASP A 228 4.01 10.99 -2.81
CA ASP A 228 4.98 11.21 -3.88
C ASP A 228 4.36 11.08 -5.28
N LEU A 229 3.37 10.21 -5.44
CA LEU A 229 2.67 10.04 -6.73
C LEU A 229 1.78 11.24 -7.02
N ASP A 230 1.01 11.67 -6.02
CA ASP A 230 0.14 12.84 -6.10
C ASP A 230 0.94 14.12 -6.38
N MET A 231 2.02 14.33 -5.62
CA MET A 231 2.93 15.47 -5.80
C MET A 231 3.62 15.46 -7.18
N ALA A 232 4.00 14.31 -7.71
CA ALA A 232 4.58 14.21 -9.05
C ALA A 232 3.58 14.60 -10.13
N GLY A 233 2.33 14.15 -10.01
CA GLY A 233 1.24 14.56 -10.88
C GLY A 233 0.98 16.07 -10.85
N TYR A 234 0.87 16.61 -9.63
CA TYR A 234 0.67 18.05 -9.42
C TYR A 234 1.83 18.90 -9.97
N THR A 235 3.06 18.47 -9.75
CA THR A 235 4.26 19.17 -10.23
C THR A 235 4.29 19.22 -11.76
N LEU A 236 4.07 18.09 -12.43
CA LEU A 236 4.05 18.05 -13.90
C LEU A 236 2.92 18.92 -14.47
N PHE A 237 1.75 18.91 -13.85
CA PHE A 237 0.65 19.80 -14.22
C PHE A 237 1.04 21.28 -14.10
N GLN A 238 1.64 21.71 -12.98
CA GLN A 238 2.08 23.10 -12.81
C GLN A 238 3.14 23.52 -13.83
N GLU A 239 4.11 22.67 -14.13
CA GLU A 239 5.14 22.94 -15.14
C GLU A 239 4.54 23.11 -16.52
N SER A 240 3.56 22.25 -16.87
CA SER A 240 2.88 22.31 -18.18
C SER A 240 2.00 23.55 -18.35
N ILE A 241 1.40 24.05 -17.26
CA ILE A 241 0.74 25.38 -17.28
C ILE A 241 1.75 26.49 -17.57
N LYS A 242 2.90 26.50 -16.87
CA LYS A 242 3.95 27.53 -17.06
C LYS A 242 4.51 27.52 -18.48
N LYS A 243 4.57 26.38 -19.13
CA LYS A 243 5.01 26.22 -20.53
C LYS A 243 3.91 26.48 -21.56
N GLN A 244 2.67 26.78 -21.12
CA GLN A 244 1.49 26.98 -21.98
C GLN A 244 1.13 25.73 -22.82
N GLU A 245 1.42 24.54 -22.30
CA GLU A 245 1.13 23.26 -22.95
C GLU A 245 -0.31 22.78 -22.69
N ILE A 246 -1.05 23.46 -21.79
CA ILE A 246 -2.40 23.10 -21.37
C ILE A 246 -3.37 24.20 -21.76
N SER A 247 -4.38 23.84 -22.54
CA SER A 247 -5.49 24.71 -22.93
C SER A 247 -6.88 24.16 -22.56
N LYS A 248 -6.95 22.86 -22.15
CA LYS A 248 -8.20 22.16 -21.87
C LYS A 248 -8.08 21.30 -20.64
N ILE A 249 -9.21 21.00 -19.98
CA ILE A 249 -9.27 20.12 -18.80
C ILE A 249 -8.72 18.73 -19.11
N THR A 250 -9.02 18.17 -20.27
CA THR A 250 -8.53 16.83 -20.67
C THR A 250 -7.01 16.78 -20.78
N GLU A 251 -6.37 17.85 -21.24
CA GLU A 251 -4.91 17.96 -21.26
C GLU A 251 -4.36 18.08 -19.83
N ALA A 252 -5.00 18.87 -18.97
CA ALA A 252 -4.63 18.98 -17.56
C ALA A 252 -4.65 17.63 -16.85
N CYS A 253 -5.74 16.87 -16.99
CA CYS A 253 -5.84 15.51 -16.46
C CYS A 253 -4.75 14.59 -17.01
N SER A 254 -4.46 14.67 -18.32
CA SER A 254 -3.42 13.86 -18.95
C SER A 254 -2.03 14.12 -18.35
N PHE A 255 -1.66 15.38 -18.09
CA PHE A 255 -0.38 15.72 -17.45
C PHE A 255 -0.33 15.27 -15.98
N MET A 256 -1.41 15.46 -15.23
CA MET A 256 -1.48 14.99 -13.83
C MET A 256 -1.27 13.49 -13.72
N PHE A 257 -2.01 12.70 -14.48
CA PHE A 257 -1.90 11.25 -14.42
C PHE A 257 -0.63 10.71 -15.10
N LYS A 258 -0.05 11.46 -16.04
CA LYS A 258 1.28 11.15 -16.56
C LYS A 258 2.34 11.28 -15.47
N GLY A 259 2.37 12.36 -14.71
CA GLY A 259 3.33 12.55 -13.60
C GLY A 259 3.18 11.47 -12.54
N TYR A 260 1.95 11.15 -12.14
CA TYR A 260 1.64 10.03 -11.24
C TYR A 260 2.20 8.70 -11.79
N SER A 261 1.91 8.38 -13.04
CA SER A 261 2.31 7.13 -13.69
C SER A 261 3.83 7.01 -13.88
N ASP A 262 4.49 8.11 -14.24
CA ASP A 262 5.96 8.13 -14.41
C ASP A 262 6.68 7.89 -13.08
N LYS A 263 6.21 8.53 -11.99
CA LYS A 263 6.75 8.31 -10.64
C LYS A 263 6.49 6.89 -10.15
N LEU A 264 5.32 6.33 -10.42
CA LEU A 264 5.00 4.95 -10.08
C LEU A 264 5.85 3.96 -10.87
N THR A 265 6.09 4.20 -12.17
CA THR A 265 7.00 3.40 -13.00
C THR A 265 8.40 3.36 -12.40
N HIS A 266 8.93 4.52 -11.96
CA HIS A 266 10.20 4.60 -11.25
C HIS A 266 10.23 3.71 -10.01
N TYR A 267 9.18 3.73 -9.17
CA TYR A 267 9.11 2.87 -7.99
C TYR A 267 9.03 1.38 -8.34
N ILE A 268 8.24 0.99 -9.34
CA ILE A 268 8.15 -0.41 -9.78
C ILE A 268 9.52 -0.94 -10.19
N GLN A 269 10.29 -0.17 -10.96
CA GLN A 269 11.66 -0.50 -11.37
C GLN A 269 12.59 -0.58 -10.16
N TRP A 270 12.50 0.43 -9.27
CA TRP A 270 13.38 0.52 -8.10
C TRP A 270 13.15 -0.60 -7.09
N PHE A 271 11.91 -1.07 -6.97
CA PHE A 271 11.52 -2.18 -6.11
C PHE A 271 11.88 -3.56 -6.69
N GLY A 272 12.39 -3.61 -7.92
CA GLY A 272 12.76 -4.85 -8.60
C GLY A 272 11.57 -5.67 -9.07
N ALA A 273 10.39 -5.05 -9.23
CA ALA A 273 9.17 -5.70 -9.66
C ALA A 273 9.04 -5.85 -11.19
N SER A 274 9.83 -5.11 -11.97
CA SER A 274 9.81 -5.18 -13.44
C SER A 274 10.08 -6.59 -13.94
N GLY A 275 9.21 -7.10 -14.84
CA GLY A 275 9.30 -8.44 -15.41
C GLY A 275 8.93 -9.58 -14.44
N LYS A 276 8.18 -9.28 -13.37
CA LYS A 276 7.75 -10.27 -12.36
C LYS A 276 6.28 -10.68 -12.48
N ALA A 277 5.54 -10.15 -13.47
CA ALA A 277 4.15 -10.52 -13.74
C ALA A 277 4.02 -11.92 -14.33
#